data_7f21a7cef787d9464e43fab8dacf9fd5
#
_entry.id   7f21a7cef787d9464e43fab8dacf9fd5
#
_cell.length_a   1.000
_cell.length_b   1.000
_cell.length_c   1.000
_cell.angle_alpha   90.00
_cell.angle_beta   90.00
_cell.angle_gamma   90.00
#
_symmetry.space_group_name_H-M   'P 1'
#
loop_
_entity.id
_entity.type
_entity.pdbx_description
1 polymer ?
#
loop_
_entity_poly.entity_id
_entity_poly.type
_entity_poly.pdbx_seq_one_letter_code
_entity_poly.pdbx_strand_id
1 'polypeptide(L)'
;MVEYMKSKKGISLIVLIITIIVVIILAAAVIITINKNNPVESAKEATFKEDVRSFQDELNMYISNEYTKLQGMRDSKINTINIPATYKEMQTYISSYKEKYDKKLGIEDDKIVYFPKEVTNNEKKWLEDLNISVSSNIPFDPVEWDNDATPEDYFLWDNDGTTIIGLNEEKLSRVTKIRIPSKCKVIRSDFYNSSLTEDYRNLIKQMITIEIPDTVTEIGSYAFYEFNNVEKINIPNSVTSIGDSAFYRCSSLTSITIPGSVASIGKEAFWDCSGLTSITMSKGVTNIGERAFCDCSSLTSITIPDGVTSIGEDAFGDCFSLTSITIPDSVTSIGKNEAFWRCRSLTNVTYNGTKEQWNKIGKDSNWNYNSAIKTITCTDGVIML
;
A
#
# COMPACT_ATOMS: atom_id res chain seq x y z
N MET A 1 -78.48 48.56 10.96
CA MET A 1 -77.16 47.94 11.22
C MET A 1 -76.94 46.69 10.40
N VAL A 2 -77.73 46.41 9.35
CA VAL A 2 -77.57 45.12 8.54
C VAL A 2 -77.09 45.44 7.10
N GLU A 3 -77.05 46.71 6.70
CA GLU A 3 -76.60 47.13 5.34
C GLU A 3 -75.12 47.47 5.22
N TYR A 4 -74.35 47.50 6.34
CA TYR A 4 -72.93 47.92 6.33
C TYR A 4 -71.97 46.71 6.20
N MET A 5 -72.48 45.48 6.14
CA MET A 5 -71.65 44.26 6.08
C MET A 5 -71.60 43.57 4.69
N LYS A 6 -72.09 44.24 3.60
CA LYS A 6 -72.09 43.63 2.26
C LYS A 6 -71.00 44.14 1.32
N SER A 7 -69.96 44.82 1.78
CA SER A 7 -68.91 45.36 0.89
C SER A 7 -67.49 44.97 1.25
N LYS A 8 -67.27 43.90 1.97
CA LYS A 8 -65.91 43.22 1.94
C LYS A 8 -66.00 42.06 0.99
N LYS A 9 -65.70 42.31 -0.29
CA LYS A 9 -65.34 41.23 -1.21
C LYS A 9 -64.11 40.54 -0.62
N GLY A 10 -64.33 39.46 0.10
CA GLY A 10 -63.27 38.57 0.51
C GLY A 10 -62.55 38.09 -0.71
N ILE A 11 -61.22 38.18 -0.70
CA ILE A 11 -60.38 37.57 -1.75
C ILE A 11 -60.80 36.12 -1.81
N SER A 12 -61.28 35.68 -3.00
CA SER A 12 -61.63 34.28 -3.20
C SER A 12 -60.46 33.40 -2.83
N LEU A 13 -60.69 32.31 -2.09
CA LEU A 13 -59.65 31.34 -1.73
C LEU A 13 -58.83 30.91 -2.95
N ILE A 14 -59.49 30.81 -4.12
CA ILE A 14 -58.82 30.50 -5.38
C ILE A 14 -57.84 31.59 -5.80
N VAL A 15 -58.23 32.87 -5.68
CA VAL A 15 -57.35 34.00 -6.01
C VAL A 15 -56.16 34.03 -5.03
N LEU A 16 -56.40 33.76 -3.76
CA LEU A 16 -55.32 33.69 -2.75
C LEU A 16 -54.33 32.55 -3.08
N ILE A 17 -54.83 31.34 -3.43
CA ILE A 17 -54.01 30.21 -3.81
C ILE A 17 -53.19 30.51 -5.08
N ILE A 18 -53.85 31.09 -6.11
CA ILE A 18 -53.13 31.46 -7.34
C ILE A 18 -52.06 32.50 -7.07
N THR A 19 -52.34 33.48 -6.22
CA THR A 19 -51.34 34.52 -5.84
C THR A 19 -50.14 33.91 -5.13
N ILE A 20 -50.37 32.99 -4.20
CA ILE A 20 -49.28 32.27 -3.48
C ILE A 20 -48.46 31.43 -4.47
N ILE A 21 -49.10 30.69 -5.40
CA ILE A 21 -48.37 29.92 -6.39
C ILE A 21 -47.52 30.78 -7.32
N VAL A 22 -48.08 31.91 -7.77
CA VAL A 22 -47.34 32.89 -8.62
C VAL A 22 -46.15 33.47 -7.86
N VAL A 23 -46.31 33.82 -6.57
CA VAL A 23 -45.21 34.33 -5.74
C VAL A 23 -44.13 33.29 -5.55
N ILE A 24 -44.50 32.01 -5.33
CA ILE A 24 -43.52 30.90 -5.22
C ILE A 24 -42.78 30.70 -6.54
N ILE A 25 -43.46 30.72 -7.67
CA ILE A 25 -42.84 30.58 -8.99
C ILE A 25 -41.89 31.73 -9.29
N LEU A 26 -42.28 32.96 -8.98
CA LEU A 26 -41.44 34.15 -9.15
C LEU A 26 -40.22 34.11 -8.21
N ALA A 27 -40.40 33.70 -6.95
CA ALA A 27 -39.32 33.55 -6.02
C ALA A 27 -38.33 32.44 -6.49
N ALA A 28 -38.83 31.31 -6.97
CA ALA A 28 -38.02 30.26 -7.55
C ALA A 28 -37.27 30.73 -8.80
N ALA A 29 -37.92 31.49 -9.69
CA ALA A 29 -37.27 32.07 -10.87
C ALA A 29 -36.17 33.07 -10.51
N VAL A 30 -36.41 33.91 -9.49
CA VAL A 30 -35.41 34.85 -8.95
C VAL A 30 -34.23 34.10 -8.33
N ILE A 31 -34.49 33.05 -7.54
CA ILE A 31 -33.44 32.24 -6.93
C ILE A 31 -32.60 31.53 -8.02
N ILE A 32 -33.25 30.98 -9.06
CA ILE A 32 -32.55 30.35 -10.19
C ILE A 32 -31.72 31.40 -10.96
N THR A 33 -32.21 32.60 -11.14
CA THR A 33 -31.50 33.65 -11.85
C THR A 33 -30.33 34.21 -11.01
N ILE A 34 -30.50 34.33 -9.69
CA ILE A 34 -29.42 34.71 -8.77
C ILE A 34 -28.35 33.63 -8.74
N ASN A 35 -28.73 32.32 -8.71
CA ASN A 35 -27.75 31.20 -8.76
C ASN A 35 -27.00 31.13 -10.10
N LYS A 36 -27.66 31.48 -11.22
CA LYS A 36 -26.98 31.50 -12.52
C LYS A 36 -26.02 32.68 -12.72
N ASN A 37 -26.28 33.80 -12.02
CA ASN A 37 -25.51 35.04 -12.11
C ASN A 37 -25.03 35.50 -10.71
N ASN A 38 -24.64 34.54 -9.87
CA ASN A 38 -24.14 34.86 -8.53
C ASN A 38 -22.76 35.57 -8.66
N PRO A 39 -22.65 36.87 -8.35
CA PRO A 39 -21.40 37.61 -8.48
C PRO A 39 -20.27 36.98 -7.63
N VAL A 40 -20.63 36.38 -6.50
CA VAL A 40 -19.67 35.70 -5.62
C VAL A 40 -19.12 34.46 -6.26
N GLU A 41 -19.95 33.64 -6.92
CA GLU A 41 -19.51 32.42 -7.61
C GLU A 41 -18.71 32.78 -8.86
N SER A 42 -19.12 33.80 -9.62
CA SER A 42 -18.35 34.30 -10.78
C SER A 42 -16.98 34.84 -10.36
N ALA A 43 -16.89 35.52 -9.20
CA ALA A 43 -15.62 35.99 -8.66
C ALA A 43 -14.71 34.82 -8.23
N LYS A 44 -15.30 33.80 -7.59
CA LYS A 44 -14.56 32.57 -7.23
C LYS A 44 -14.05 31.85 -8.47
N GLU A 45 -14.88 31.70 -9.49
CA GLU A 45 -14.49 31.12 -10.79
C GLU A 45 -13.33 31.88 -11.42
N ALA A 46 -13.41 33.22 -11.49
CA ALA A 46 -12.36 34.03 -12.06
C ALA A 46 -11.04 33.89 -11.31
N THR A 47 -11.08 33.96 -9.96
CA THR A 47 -9.90 33.77 -9.11
C THR A 47 -9.30 32.36 -9.27
N PHE A 48 -10.15 31.33 -9.28
CA PHE A 48 -9.71 29.94 -9.45
C PHE A 48 -9.02 29.75 -10.83
N LYS A 49 -9.65 30.21 -11.90
CA LYS A 49 -9.09 30.09 -13.26
C LYS A 49 -7.79 30.88 -13.42
N GLU A 50 -7.67 32.04 -12.78
CA GLU A 50 -6.45 32.85 -12.78
C GLU A 50 -5.31 32.13 -12.03
N ASP A 51 -5.59 31.62 -10.83
CA ASP A 51 -4.62 30.85 -10.03
C ASP A 51 -4.09 29.63 -10.83
N VAL A 52 -4.97 28.87 -11.48
CA VAL A 52 -4.60 27.67 -12.26
C VAL A 52 -3.78 28.04 -13.50
N ARG A 53 -4.15 29.12 -14.23
CA ARG A 53 -3.37 29.60 -15.38
C ARG A 53 -1.98 30.06 -14.97
N SER A 54 -1.90 30.87 -13.93
CA SER A 54 -0.62 31.37 -13.40
C SER A 54 0.31 30.21 -13.02
N PHE A 55 -0.24 29.18 -12.41
CA PHE A 55 0.52 27.97 -12.07
C PHE A 55 1.01 27.24 -13.33
N GLN A 56 0.14 27.06 -14.35
CA GLN A 56 0.52 26.41 -15.61
C GLN A 56 1.62 27.19 -16.35
N ASP A 57 1.53 28.51 -16.36
CA ASP A 57 2.52 29.39 -17.02
C ASP A 57 3.89 29.30 -16.31
N GLU A 58 3.91 29.32 -14.97
CA GLU A 58 5.14 29.14 -14.20
C GLU A 58 5.72 27.74 -14.31
N LEU A 59 4.86 26.70 -14.36
CA LEU A 59 5.30 25.32 -14.63
C LEU A 59 5.96 25.22 -16.00
N ASN A 60 5.37 25.77 -17.06
CA ASN A 60 5.94 25.78 -18.41
C ASN A 60 7.28 26.51 -18.46
N MET A 61 7.40 27.62 -17.73
CA MET A 61 8.65 28.37 -17.62
C MET A 61 9.73 27.58 -16.87
N TYR A 62 9.38 26.91 -15.78
CA TYR A 62 10.28 26.04 -15.02
C TYR A 62 10.81 24.91 -15.91
N ILE A 63 9.91 24.19 -16.60
CA ILE A 63 10.25 23.11 -17.52
C ILE A 63 11.19 23.61 -18.63
N SER A 64 10.87 24.75 -19.25
CA SER A 64 11.71 25.37 -20.31
C SER A 64 13.11 25.71 -19.80
N ASN A 65 13.21 26.24 -18.58
CA ASN A 65 14.49 26.56 -17.96
C ASN A 65 15.32 25.30 -17.67
N GLU A 66 14.70 24.22 -17.19
CA GLU A 66 15.38 22.95 -16.97
C GLU A 66 15.87 22.32 -18.29
N TYR A 67 15.06 22.34 -19.36
CA TYR A 67 15.51 21.92 -20.70
C TYR A 67 16.70 22.74 -21.19
N THR A 68 16.70 24.05 -20.98
CA THR A 68 17.81 24.93 -21.39
C THR A 68 19.10 24.61 -20.61
N LYS A 69 18.99 24.31 -19.32
CA LYS A 69 20.14 23.85 -18.50
C LYS A 69 20.72 22.54 -19.02
N LEU A 70 19.87 21.56 -19.37
CA LEU A 70 20.30 20.28 -19.93
C LEU A 70 20.99 20.42 -21.29
N GLN A 71 20.50 21.29 -22.18
CA GLN A 71 21.15 21.57 -23.45
C GLN A 71 22.53 22.25 -23.29
N GLY A 72 22.73 23.02 -22.21
CA GLY A 72 24.00 23.65 -21.89
C GLY A 72 25.02 22.69 -21.26
N MET A 73 24.62 21.55 -20.75
CA MET A 73 25.47 20.54 -20.14
C MET A 73 25.95 19.55 -21.21
N ARG A 74 27.21 19.68 -21.65
CA ARG A 74 27.85 18.78 -22.62
C ARG A 74 28.16 17.37 -22.12
N ASP A 75 27.78 17.01 -20.89
CA ASP A 75 28.09 15.73 -20.28
C ASP A 75 26.85 14.81 -20.30
N SER A 76 26.97 13.72 -21.04
CA SER A 76 25.95 12.79 -21.49
C SER A 76 25.35 11.86 -20.41
N LYS A 77 25.40 12.23 -19.13
CA LYS A 77 24.93 11.37 -18.02
C LYS A 77 23.63 11.80 -17.34
N ILE A 78 23.07 12.97 -17.67
CA ILE A 78 21.79 13.43 -17.08
C ILE A 78 20.79 13.64 -18.23
N ASN A 79 19.98 12.64 -18.49
CA ASN A 79 18.97 12.66 -19.56
C ASN A 79 17.55 12.93 -19.05
N THR A 80 17.34 13.27 -17.80
CA THR A 80 16.01 13.47 -17.23
C THR A 80 15.90 14.82 -16.52
N ILE A 81 14.86 15.56 -16.86
CA ILE A 81 14.46 16.76 -16.12
C ILE A 81 13.85 16.28 -14.80
N ASN A 82 14.27 16.88 -13.70
CA ASN A 82 13.62 16.64 -12.42
C ASN A 82 12.36 17.52 -12.33
N ILE A 83 11.25 17.00 -12.86
CA ILE A 83 9.94 17.64 -12.72
C ILE A 83 9.35 17.16 -11.40
N PRO A 84 8.92 18.08 -10.51
CA PRO A 84 8.25 17.71 -9.28
C PRO A 84 7.02 16.84 -9.57
N ALA A 85 6.91 15.72 -8.84
CA ALA A 85 5.83 14.76 -9.05
C ALA A 85 4.49 15.22 -8.46
N THR A 86 4.52 16.19 -7.56
CA THR A 86 3.31 16.67 -6.87
C THR A 86 3.19 18.19 -6.95
N TYR A 87 1.95 18.68 -6.89
CA TYR A 87 1.68 20.11 -6.84
C TYR A 87 2.38 20.77 -5.63
N LYS A 88 2.45 20.09 -4.49
CA LYS A 88 3.12 20.56 -3.27
C LYS A 88 4.63 20.72 -3.44
N GLU A 89 5.29 19.80 -4.15
CA GLU A 89 6.73 19.89 -4.40
C GLU A 89 7.10 21.12 -5.22
N MET A 90 6.18 21.62 -6.05
CA MET A 90 6.38 22.84 -6.83
C MET A 90 6.46 24.13 -5.99
N GLN A 91 6.00 24.12 -4.73
CA GLN A 91 5.99 25.33 -3.86
C GLN A 91 7.36 25.98 -3.72
N THR A 92 8.46 25.20 -3.85
CA THR A 92 9.83 25.70 -3.77
C THR A 92 10.33 26.35 -5.04
N TYR A 93 9.64 26.16 -6.17
CA TYR A 93 10.08 26.57 -7.50
C TYR A 93 9.21 27.64 -8.12
N ILE A 94 7.95 27.76 -7.71
CA ILE A 94 6.98 28.68 -8.30
C ILE A 94 6.21 29.47 -7.27
N SER A 95 6.01 30.76 -7.57
CA SER A 95 5.36 31.73 -6.67
C SER A 95 3.84 31.62 -6.67
N SER A 96 3.25 31.12 -7.74
CA SER A 96 1.79 30.97 -7.90
C SER A 96 1.21 29.78 -7.16
N TYR A 97 2.06 28.94 -6.52
CA TYR A 97 1.60 27.84 -5.69
C TYR A 97 0.60 28.31 -4.63
N LYS A 98 -0.50 27.56 -4.50
CA LYS A 98 -1.54 27.80 -3.49
C LYS A 98 -1.84 26.49 -2.76
N GLU A 99 -1.53 26.41 -1.48
CA GLU A 99 -1.75 25.25 -0.62
C GLU A 99 -3.17 24.67 -0.72
N LYS A 100 -4.19 25.54 -0.89
CA LYS A 100 -5.60 25.14 -1.06
C LYS A 100 -5.88 24.25 -2.26
N TYR A 101 -4.95 24.15 -3.22
CA TYR A 101 -5.07 23.32 -4.40
C TYR A 101 -4.21 22.04 -4.35
N ASP A 102 -3.44 21.88 -3.29
CA ASP A 102 -2.48 20.79 -3.12
C ASP A 102 -3.10 19.40 -3.31
N LYS A 103 -4.34 19.23 -2.80
CA LYS A 103 -5.11 17.99 -2.94
C LYS A 103 -5.95 17.90 -4.20
N LYS A 104 -6.10 18.99 -4.93
CA LYS A 104 -7.01 19.13 -6.08
C LYS A 104 -6.31 19.01 -7.42
N LEU A 105 -5.04 19.39 -7.46
CA LEU A 105 -4.23 19.46 -8.67
C LEU A 105 -2.99 18.59 -8.54
N GLY A 106 -2.53 18.07 -9.66
CA GLY A 106 -1.27 17.33 -9.81
C GLY A 106 -0.55 17.70 -11.09
N ILE A 107 0.56 17.05 -11.34
CA ILE A 107 1.37 17.22 -12.54
C ILE A 107 1.58 15.86 -13.18
N GLU A 108 1.16 15.70 -14.44
CA GLU A 108 1.38 14.52 -15.28
C GLU A 108 1.81 14.96 -16.66
N ASP A 109 2.85 14.30 -17.21
CA ASP A 109 3.39 14.59 -18.55
C ASP A 109 3.60 16.10 -18.79
N ASP A 110 4.23 16.78 -17.79
CA ASP A 110 4.54 18.21 -17.85
C ASP A 110 3.33 19.15 -17.84
N LYS A 111 2.16 18.65 -17.47
CA LYS A 111 0.90 19.40 -17.45
C LYS A 111 0.21 19.30 -16.12
N ILE A 112 -0.55 20.34 -15.79
CA ILE A 112 -1.47 20.27 -14.65
C ILE A 112 -2.61 19.32 -15.01
N VAL A 113 -2.96 18.47 -14.05
CA VAL A 113 -4.13 17.61 -14.06
C VAL A 113 -4.95 17.83 -12.80
N TYR A 114 -6.20 17.39 -12.78
CA TYR A 114 -7.02 17.51 -11.60
C TYR A 114 -7.55 16.15 -11.11
N PHE A 115 -7.86 16.08 -9.81
CA PHE A 115 -8.39 14.89 -9.14
C PHE A 115 -9.90 15.00 -9.01
N PRO A 116 -10.67 14.18 -9.72
CA PRO A 116 -12.13 14.36 -9.84
C PRO A 116 -12.88 14.22 -8.51
N LYS A 117 -12.29 13.56 -7.50
CA LYS A 117 -12.91 13.40 -6.17
C LYS A 117 -12.65 14.59 -5.24
N GLU A 118 -11.60 15.36 -5.48
CA GLU A 118 -11.16 16.48 -4.62
C GLU A 118 -11.68 17.84 -5.08
N VAL A 119 -12.22 17.89 -6.28
CA VAL A 119 -12.79 19.12 -6.86
C VAL A 119 -14.31 19.09 -6.79
N THR A 120 -14.91 20.24 -6.53
CA THR A 120 -16.37 20.41 -6.60
C THR A 120 -16.85 20.33 -8.06
N ASN A 121 -18.14 20.09 -8.27
CA ASN A 121 -18.72 20.07 -9.62
C ASN A 121 -18.48 21.37 -10.39
N ASN A 122 -18.45 22.52 -9.71
CA ASN A 122 -18.13 23.80 -10.34
C ASN A 122 -16.67 23.90 -10.71
N GLU A 123 -15.76 23.54 -9.82
CA GLU A 123 -14.30 23.52 -10.09
C GLU A 123 -13.96 22.55 -11.24
N LYS A 124 -14.58 21.37 -11.27
CA LYS A 124 -14.43 20.42 -12.37
C LYS A 124 -14.76 21.08 -13.72
N LYS A 125 -15.91 21.72 -13.81
CA LYS A 125 -16.33 22.45 -15.02
C LYS A 125 -15.33 23.56 -15.39
N TRP A 126 -14.84 24.32 -14.38
CA TRP A 126 -13.86 25.39 -14.63
C TRP A 126 -12.51 24.86 -15.12
N LEU A 127 -12.10 23.68 -14.66
CA LEU A 127 -10.88 23.01 -15.12
C LEU A 127 -11.04 22.46 -16.54
N GLU A 128 -12.20 21.88 -16.85
CA GLU A 128 -12.55 21.44 -18.20
C GLU A 128 -12.56 22.62 -19.19
N ASP A 129 -13.09 23.78 -18.79
CA ASP A 129 -13.05 25.02 -19.57
C ASP A 129 -11.61 25.53 -19.83
N LEU A 130 -10.66 25.19 -18.97
CA LEU A 130 -9.24 25.49 -19.12
C LEU A 130 -8.45 24.40 -19.89
N ASN A 131 -9.12 23.35 -20.38
CA ASN A 131 -8.51 22.16 -20.99
C ASN A 131 -7.55 21.44 -20.02
N ILE A 132 -7.77 21.51 -18.72
CA ILE A 132 -7.04 20.73 -17.73
C ILE A 132 -7.65 19.33 -17.69
N SER A 133 -6.83 18.33 -17.93
CA SER A 133 -7.27 16.94 -18.00
C SER A 133 -7.50 16.36 -16.62
N VAL A 134 -8.35 15.34 -16.56
CA VAL A 134 -8.43 14.44 -15.37
C VAL A 134 -7.10 13.71 -15.25
N SER A 135 -6.60 13.61 -14.03
CA SER A 135 -5.43 12.77 -13.74
C SER A 135 -5.68 11.34 -14.19
N SER A 136 -4.78 10.78 -14.97
CA SER A 136 -4.72 9.36 -15.29
C SER A 136 -4.06 8.58 -14.16
N ASN A 137 -3.12 9.22 -13.48
CA ASN A 137 -2.55 8.77 -12.23
C ASN A 137 -3.28 9.52 -11.12
N ILE A 138 -4.06 8.82 -10.33
CA ILE A 138 -4.61 9.40 -9.12
C ILE A 138 -3.42 9.73 -8.23
N PRO A 139 -3.07 11.00 -7.97
CA PRO A 139 -1.91 11.26 -7.15
C PRO A 139 -2.18 10.78 -5.77
N PHE A 140 -1.18 10.31 -5.35
CA PHE A 140 -0.77 9.81 -4.10
C PHE A 140 -0.69 10.95 -3.06
N ASP A 141 -1.85 11.37 -2.56
CA ASP A 141 -1.92 11.95 -1.24
C ASP A 141 -2.26 10.80 -0.30
N PRO A 142 -1.32 10.38 0.57
CA PRO A 142 -1.68 9.38 1.56
C PRO A 142 -2.88 9.96 2.30
N VAL A 143 -3.98 9.24 2.30
CA VAL A 143 -5.06 9.53 3.25
C VAL A 143 -4.41 9.31 4.62
N GLU A 144 -3.86 10.39 5.19
CA GLU A 144 -3.40 10.38 6.56
C GLU A 144 -4.65 10.32 7.43
N TRP A 145 -4.96 9.13 7.87
CA TRP A 145 -5.92 8.92 8.93
C TRP A 145 -5.28 9.47 10.22
N ASP A 146 -5.52 10.74 10.52
CA ASP A 146 -5.12 11.35 11.79
C ASP A 146 -5.66 10.49 12.93
N ASN A 147 -4.75 9.72 13.54
CA ASN A 147 -4.93 8.90 14.76
C ASN A 147 -6.00 7.80 14.74
N ASP A 148 -6.85 7.68 13.72
CA ASP A 148 -7.90 6.67 13.66
C ASP A 148 -7.58 5.52 12.70
N ALA A 149 -8.15 4.36 12.95
CA ALA A 149 -8.06 3.21 12.05
C ALA A 149 -8.68 3.55 10.68
N THR A 150 -8.18 2.94 9.61
CA THR A 150 -8.84 2.98 8.31
C THR A 150 -10.30 2.55 8.45
N PRO A 151 -11.28 3.29 7.90
CA PRO A 151 -12.69 2.96 8.05
C PRO A 151 -13.01 1.52 7.65
N GLU A 152 -13.94 0.91 8.37
CA GLU A 152 -14.25 -0.52 8.21
C GLU A 152 -14.77 -0.88 6.82
N ASP A 153 -15.42 0.03 6.13
CA ASP A 153 -15.94 -0.16 4.77
C ASP A 153 -14.83 -0.19 3.68
N TYR A 154 -13.58 0.04 4.06
CA TYR A 154 -12.40 -0.18 3.21
C TYR A 154 -11.94 -1.65 3.18
N PHE A 155 -12.50 -2.47 4.05
CA PHE A 155 -12.17 -3.89 4.15
C PHE A 155 -13.39 -4.75 3.79
N LEU A 156 -13.12 -5.90 3.22
CA LEU A 156 -14.11 -6.97 3.08
C LEU A 156 -14.02 -7.84 4.34
N TRP A 157 -15.14 -7.99 5.01
CA TRP A 157 -15.23 -8.75 6.25
C TRP A 157 -15.93 -10.07 6.02
N ASP A 158 -15.48 -11.12 6.69
CA ASP A 158 -16.21 -12.38 6.79
C ASP A 158 -17.48 -12.19 7.66
N ASN A 159 -18.37 -13.16 7.62
CA ASN A 159 -19.64 -13.14 8.36
C ASN A 159 -19.49 -13.02 9.89
N ASP A 160 -18.29 -13.33 10.42
CA ASP A 160 -17.97 -13.17 11.84
C ASP A 160 -17.74 -11.70 12.26
N GLY A 161 -17.55 -10.80 11.28
CA GLY A 161 -17.29 -9.37 11.49
C GLY A 161 -15.94 -9.04 12.14
N THR A 162 -15.06 -10.04 12.34
CA THR A 162 -13.74 -9.90 12.94
C THR A 162 -12.60 -10.40 12.06
N THR A 163 -12.92 -11.08 10.97
CA THR A 163 -11.96 -11.56 9.97
C THR A 163 -11.99 -10.70 8.72
N ILE A 164 -10.85 -10.10 8.35
CA ILE A 164 -10.66 -9.43 7.06
C ILE A 164 -10.33 -10.50 6.02
N ILE A 165 -11.09 -10.50 4.91
CA ILE A 165 -10.94 -11.43 3.79
C ILE A 165 -10.48 -10.76 2.49
N GLY A 166 -10.24 -9.47 2.52
CA GLY A 166 -9.77 -8.67 1.39
C GLY A 166 -9.96 -7.18 1.60
N LEU A 167 -9.67 -6.43 0.55
CA LEU A 167 -9.79 -4.98 0.51
C LEU A 167 -10.92 -4.57 -0.43
N ASN A 168 -11.63 -3.48 -0.10
CA ASN A 168 -12.69 -2.94 -0.94
C ASN A 168 -12.10 -2.07 -2.05
N GLU A 169 -12.10 -2.57 -3.28
CA GLU A 169 -11.53 -1.92 -4.46
C GLU A 169 -12.10 -0.52 -4.72
N GLU A 170 -13.41 -0.33 -4.48
CA GLU A 170 -14.08 0.93 -4.74
C GLU A 170 -13.59 2.07 -3.82
N LYS A 171 -13.08 1.73 -2.64
CA LYS A 171 -12.67 2.68 -1.61
C LYS A 171 -11.18 3.02 -1.65
N LEU A 172 -10.35 2.09 -2.09
CA LEU A 172 -8.90 2.14 -1.90
C LEU A 172 -8.12 2.86 -3.00
N SER A 173 -8.78 3.46 -3.99
CA SER A 173 -8.11 4.03 -5.17
C SER A 173 -7.02 5.09 -4.90
N ARG A 174 -6.79 5.47 -3.62
CA ARG A 174 -5.79 6.49 -3.22
C ARG A 174 -5.10 6.18 -1.90
N VAL A 175 -5.28 4.98 -1.37
CA VAL A 175 -4.78 4.62 -0.05
C VAL A 175 -3.44 3.93 -0.18
N THR A 176 -2.41 4.46 0.47
CA THR A 176 -1.07 3.89 0.51
C THR A 176 -0.67 3.39 1.85
N LYS A 177 -1.39 3.83 2.85
CA LYS A 177 -1.26 3.39 4.23
C LYS A 177 -2.61 2.90 4.72
N ILE A 178 -2.66 1.69 5.23
CA ILE A 178 -3.82 1.16 5.93
C ILE A 178 -3.47 0.88 7.39
N ARG A 179 -4.41 1.21 8.27
CA ARG A 179 -4.37 0.85 9.68
C ARG A 179 -5.56 -0.06 9.95
N ILE A 180 -5.28 -1.32 10.19
CA ILE A 180 -6.31 -2.34 10.39
C ILE A 180 -7.11 -2.02 11.65
N PRO A 181 -8.45 -2.04 11.60
CA PRO A 181 -9.31 -1.74 12.75
C PRO A 181 -9.09 -2.71 13.93
N SER A 182 -9.16 -2.18 15.15
CA SER A 182 -8.93 -2.95 16.40
C SER A 182 -9.93 -4.06 16.67
N LYS A 183 -11.06 -4.12 15.96
CA LYS A 183 -11.96 -5.28 16.05
C LYS A 183 -11.43 -6.51 15.30
N CYS A 184 -10.47 -6.33 14.38
CA CYS A 184 -9.91 -7.41 13.59
C CYS A 184 -9.14 -8.40 14.46
N LYS A 185 -9.38 -9.69 14.24
CA LYS A 185 -8.71 -10.81 14.90
C LYS A 185 -7.89 -11.64 13.92
N VAL A 186 -8.39 -11.79 12.71
CA VAL A 186 -7.76 -12.58 11.65
C VAL A 186 -7.67 -11.76 10.38
N ILE A 187 -6.54 -11.81 9.71
CA ILE A 187 -6.33 -11.24 8.39
C ILE A 187 -6.02 -12.41 7.45
N ARG A 188 -6.85 -12.61 6.44
CA ARG A 188 -6.60 -13.55 5.35
C ARG A 188 -7.13 -12.98 4.05
N SER A 189 -6.78 -13.55 2.93
CA SER A 189 -7.39 -13.19 1.67
C SER A 189 -8.04 -14.42 1.03
N ASP A 190 -9.25 -14.27 0.59
CA ASP A 190 -9.93 -15.26 -0.24
C ASP A 190 -9.51 -15.12 -1.71
N PHE A 191 -8.74 -14.08 -2.02
CA PHE A 191 -8.20 -13.80 -3.35
C PHE A 191 -6.78 -14.38 -3.45
N TYR A 192 -6.64 -15.51 -4.10
CA TYR A 192 -5.35 -16.07 -4.50
C TYR A 192 -5.12 -15.87 -6.01
N ASN A 193 -3.90 -16.02 -6.45
CA ASN A 193 -3.34 -15.61 -7.74
C ASN A 193 -4.28 -15.64 -8.97
N SER A 194 -5.17 -16.62 -9.11
CA SER A 194 -6.04 -16.77 -10.30
C SER A 194 -7.31 -15.93 -10.25
N SER A 195 -7.68 -15.37 -9.10
CA SER A 195 -8.90 -14.59 -8.89
C SER A 195 -8.67 -13.09 -8.72
N LEU A 196 -7.40 -12.65 -8.62
CA LEU A 196 -7.07 -11.22 -8.54
C LEU A 196 -7.33 -10.54 -9.87
N THR A 197 -8.19 -9.53 -9.87
CA THR A 197 -8.37 -8.63 -11.01
C THR A 197 -7.11 -7.77 -11.21
N GLU A 198 -6.89 -7.27 -12.43
CA GLU A 198 -5.77 -6.34 -12.68
C GLU A 198 -5.95 -5.04 -11.87
N ASP A 199 -7.19 -4.58 -11.70
CA ASP A 199 -7.50 -3.40 -10.89
C ASP A 199 -7.13 -3.63 -9.42
N TYR A 200 -7.44 -4.80 -8.85
CA TYR A 200 -7.02 -5.15 -7.49
C TYR A 200 -5.50 -5.22 -7.35
N ARG A 201 -4.80 -5.81 -8.33
CA ARG A 201 -3.32 -5.86 -8.34
C ARG A 201 -2.70 -4.46 -8.37
N ASN A 202 -3.25 -3.56 -9.18
CA ASN A 202 -2.80 -2.18 -9.25
C ASN A 202 -3.05 -1.44 -7.94
N LEU A 203 -4.15 -1.77 -7.26
CA LEU A 203 -4.51 -1.22 -5.97
C LEU A 203 -3.53 -1.63 -4.86
N ILE A 204 -3.27 -2.93 -4.72
CA ILE A 204 -2.35 -3.42 -3.67
C ILE A 204 -0.90 -2.98 -3.91
N LYS A 205 -0.50 -2.77 -5.17
CA LYS A 205 0.80 -2.20 -5.53
C LYS A 205 0.97 -0.75 -5.05
N GLN A 206 -0.08 -0.03 -4.72
CA GLN A 206 0.01 1.33 -4.18
C GLN A 206 0.30 1.33 -2.67
N MET A 207 0.09 0.22 -1.97
CA MET A 207 0.28 0.13 -0.53
C MET A 207 1.77 0.16 -0.16
N ILE A 208 2.15 1.09 0.71
CA ILE A 208 3.52 1.25 1.22
C ILE A 208 3.61 0.84 2.69
N THR A 209 2.55 1.13 3.46
CA THR A 209 2.55 0.89 4.91
C THR A 209 1.27 0.20 5.35
N ILE A 210 1.43 -0.84 6.17
CA ILE A 210 0.34 -1.56 6.81
C ILE A 210 0.60 -1.59 8.32
N GLU A 211 -0.35 -1.08 9.11
CA GLU A 211 -0.32 -1.14 10.56
C GLU A 211 -1.29 -2.19 11.06
N ILE A 212 -0.77 -3.21 11.73
CA ILE A 212 -1.54 -4.32 12.30
C ILE A 212 -1.69 -4.08 13.81
N PRO A 213 -2.91 -4.02 14.37
CA PRO A 213 -3.13 -3.80 15.79
C PRO A 213 -2.86 -5.06 16.61
N ASP A 214 -2.59 -4.88 17.91
CA ASP A 214 -2.34 -5.96 18.88
C ASP A 214 -3.57 -6.85 19.15
N THR A 215 -4.69 -6.59 18.49
CA THR A 215 -5.89 -7.43 18.55
C THR A 215 -5.86 -8.59 17.57
N VAL A 216 -5.00 -8.52 16.54
CA VAL A 216 -4.84 -9.56 15.52
C VAL A 216 -4.06 -10.72 16.09
N THR A 217 -4.66 -11.91 16.03
CA THR A 217 -4.08 -13.16 16.55
C THR A 217 -3.59 -14.10 15.45
N GLU A 218 -4.03 -13.86 14.21
CA GLU A 218 -3.66 -14.68 13.06
C GLU A 218 -3.46 -13.84 11.80
N ILE A 219 -2.33 -14.06 11.13
CA ILE A 219 -2.09 -13.66 9.74
C ILE A 219 -2.27 -14.93 8.91
N GLY A 220 -3.44 -15.09 8.32
CA GLY A 220 -3.84 -16.28 7.58
C GLY A 220 -3.26 -16.34 6.18
N SER A 221 -3.68 -17.35 5.41
CA SER A 221 -3.18 -17.57 4.05
C SER A 221 -3.49 -16.39 3.14
N TYR A 222 -2.53 -16.05 2.27
CA TYR A 222 -2.60 -14.97 1.28
C TYR A 222 -2.89 -13.58 1.84
N ALA A 223 -2.77 -13.33 3.14
CA ALA A 223 -3.17 -12.09 3.80
C ALA A 223 -2.62 -10.82 3.13
N PHE A 224 -1.35 -10.84 2.72
CA PHE A 224 -0.63 -9.74 2.05
C PHE A 224 0.03 -10.20 0.75
N TYR A 225 -0.64 -11.08 0.02
CA TYR A 225 -0.16 -11.64 -1.25
C TYR A 225 0.03 -10.54 -2.31
N GLU A 226 1.23 -10.45 -2.90
CA GLU A 226 1.63 -9.47 -3.92
C GLU A 226 1.56 -7.97 -3.48
N PHE A 227 1.68 -7.68 -2.20
CA PHE A 227 1.84 -6.31 -1.71
C PHE A 227 3.28 -5.81 -1.98
N ASN A 228 3.61 -5.66 -3.25
CA ASN A 228 4.97 -5.51 -3.75
C ASN A 228 5.70 -4.26 -3.27
N ASN A 229 4.99 -3.19 -2.90
CA ASN A 229 5.56 -1.91 -2.48
C ASN A 229 5.52 -1.67 -0.96
N VAL A 230 5.05 -2.64 -0.19
CA VAL A 230 5.09 -2.54 1.28
C VAL A 230 6.53 -2.69 1.75
N GLU A 231 7.09 -1.60 2.27
CA GLU A 231 8.48 -1.54 2.75
C GLU A 231 8.63 -2.04 4.18
N LYS A 232 7.61 -1.82 4.99
CA LYS A 232 7.60 -2.18 6.42
C LYS A 232 6.24 -2.72 6.83
N ILE A 233 6.28 -3.78 7.59
CA ILE A 233 5.13 -4.33 8.28
C ILE A 233 5.58 -4.80 9.66
N ASN A 234 4.82 -4.45 10.71
CA ASN A 234 5.08 -4.91 12.05
C ASN A 234 4.09 -6.03 12.39
N ILE A 235 4.61 -7.20 12.75
CA ILE A 235 3.79 -8.31 13.23
C ILE A 235 3.68 -8.18 14.75
N PRO A 236 2.49 -7.92 15.30
CA PRO A 236 2.32 -7.73 16.73
C PRO A 236 2.52 -9.03 17.52
N ASN A 237 2.87 -8.90 18.81
CA ASN A 237 3.09 -10.05 19.70
C ASN A 237 1.84 -10.88 19.99
N SER A 238 0.68 -10.44 19.56
CA SER A 238 -0.59 -11.19 19.64
C SER A 238 -0.70 -12.27 18.55
N VAL A 239 0.06 -12.15 17.44
CA VAL A 239 -0.03 -13.10 16.33
C VAL A 239 0.63 -14.42 16.70
N THR A 240 -0.13 -15.51 16.55
CA THR A 240 0.31 -16.87 16.89
C THR A 240 0.64 -17.73 15.68
N SER A 241 0.19 -17.32 14.48
CA SER A 241 0.46 -18.06 13.25
C SER A 241 0.58 -17.13 12.03
N ILE A 242 1.44 -17.54 11.10
CA ILE A 242 1.59 -16.95 9.76
C ILE A 242 1.25 -18.04 8.75
N GLY A 243 0.21 -17.84 7.97
CA GLY A 243 -0.35 -18.80 7.03
C GLY A 243 0.44 -18.95 5.72
N ASP A 244 -0.04 -19.83 4.85
CA ASP A 244 0.57 -20.11 3.57
C ASP A 244 0.49 -18.88 2.64
N SER A 245 1.60 -18.57 1.96
CA SER A 245 1.74 -17.45 1.05
C SER A 245 1.34 -16.08 1.65
N ALA A 246 1.38 -15.92 2.98
CA ALA A 246 0.88 -14.73 3.67
C ALA A 246 1.54 -13.43 3.20
N PHE A 247 2.83 -13.45 2.86
CA PHE A 247 3.64 -12.34 2.35
C PHE A 247 4.30 -12.66 1.00
N TYR A 248 3.68 -13.54 0.22
CA TYR A 248 4.18 -13.94 -1.09
C TYR A 248 4.39 -12.71 -1.98
N ARG A 249 5.61 -12.55 -2.56
CA ARG A 249 5.99 -11.41 -3.40
C ARG A 249 5.89 -10.03 -2.76
N CYS A 250 6.04 -9.89 -1.45
CA CYS A 250 6.26 -8.59 -0.82
C CYS A 250 7.69 -8.10 -1.16
N SER A 251 7.95 -7.78 -2.43
CA SER A 251 9.30 -7.59 -2.98
C SER A 251 10.02 -6.34 -2.47
N SER A 252 9.31 -5.32 -1.95
CA SER A 252 9.92 -4.13 -1.33
C SER A 252 10.12 -4.27 0.18
N LEU A 253 9.66 -5.35 0.80
CA LEU A 253 9.84 -5.58 2.23
C LEU A 253 11.33 -5.77 2.55
N THR A 254 11.93 -4.84 3.29
CA THR A 254 13.38 -4.84 3.54
C THR A 254 13.79 -5.60 4.79
N SER A 255 12.90 -5.62 5.78
CA SER A 255 13.12 -6.34 7.04
C SER A 255 11.81 -6.80 7.66
N ILE A 256 11.86 -7.91 8.39
CA ILE A 256 10.72 -8.39 9.17
C ILE A 256 11.17 -8.98 10.50
N THR A 257 10.35 -8.73 11.54
CA THR A 257 10.51 -9.38 12.85
C THR A 257 9.32 -10.31 13.06
N ILE A 258 9.61 -11.60 13.28
CA ILE A 258 8.65 -12.63 13.61
C ILE A 258 8.67 -12.79 15.15
N PRO A 259 7.58 -12.42 15.83
CA PRO A 259 7.53 -12.45 17.29
C PRO A 259 7.52 -13.87 17.86
N GLY A 260 7.89 -14.00 19.12
CA GLY A 260 7.96 -15.30 19.80
C GLY A 260 6.62 -15.97 20.08
N SER A 261 5.52 -15.28 19.82
CA SER A 261 4.17 -15.85 19.83
C SER A 261 3.87 -16.73 18.62
N VAL A 262 4.57 -16.50 17.48
CA VAL A 262 4.37 -17.28 16.25
C VAL A 262 5.02 -18.63 16.37
N ALA A 263 4.20 -19.68 16.37
CA ALA A 263 4.67 -21.07 16.46
C ALA A 263 5.11 -21.65 15.10
N SER A 264 4.50 -21.24 14.00
CA SER A 264 4.79 -21.77 12.68
C SER A 264 4.74 -20.71 11.60
N ILE A 265 5.63 -20.86 10.61
CA ILE A 265 5.66 -20.10 9.36
C ILE A 265 5.15 -21.03 8.27
N GLY A 266 4.09 -20.62 7.58
CA GLY A 266 3.41 -21.41 6.55
C GLY A 266 4.24 -21.66 5.30
N LYS A 267 3.71 -22.52 4.42
CA LYS A 267 4.28 -22.77 3.11
C LYS A 267 4.33 -21.49 2.29
N GLU A 268 5.48 -21.22 1.64
CA GLU A 268 5.64 -20.06 0.75
C GLU A 268 5.38 -18.70 1.42
N ALA A 269 5.39 -18.63 2.77
CA ALA A 269 4.93 -17.45 3.51
C ALA A 269 5.65 -16.16 3.10
N PHE A 270 6.93 -16.21 2.76
CA PHE A 270 7.75 -15.09 2.29
C PHE A 270 8.43 -15.40 0.95
N TRP A 271 7.80 -16.24 0.11
CA TRP A 271 8.36 -16.53 -1.21
C TRP A 271 8.47 -15.24 -2.05
N ASP A 272 9.63 -15.08 -2.74
CA ASP A 272 9.95 -13.94 -3.60
C ASP A 272 9.81 -12.57 -2.87
N CYS A 273 10.12 -12.56 -1.56
CA CYS A 273 10.39 -11.32 -0.83
C CYS A 273 11.82 -10.85 -1.19
N SER A 274 12.03 -10.53 -2.46
CA SER A 274 13.37 -10.32 -3.05
C SER A 274 14.13 -9.12 -2.47
N GLY A 275 13.43 -8.14 -1.88
CA GLY A 275 14.02 -7.00 -1.15
C GLY A 275 14.44 -7.30 0.27
N LEU A 276 14.10 -8.47 0.82
CA LEU A 276 14.30 -8.79 2.23
C LEU A 276 15.79 -9.03 2.55
N THR A 277 16.41 -8.09 3.25
CA THR A 277 17.84 -8.15 3.60
C THR A 277 18.08 -8.78 4.97
N SER A 278 17.11 -8.69 5.87
CA SER A 278 17.21 -9.21 7.23
C SER A 278 15.89 -9.76 7.77
N ILE A 279 15.98 -10.86 8.49
CA ILE A 279 14.87 -11.49 9.21
C ILE A 279 15.31 -11.70 10.65
N THR A 280 14.49 -11.22 11.59
CA THR A 280 14.63 -11.54 13.01
C THR A 280 13.52 -12.50 13.41
N MET A 281 13.87 -13.72 13.80
CA MET A 281 12.93 -14.69 14.37
C MET A 281 13.16 -14.82 15.86
N SER A 282 12.11 -14.61 16.65
CA SER A 282 12.17 -14.80 18.11
C SER A 282 12.01 -16.28 18.49
N LYS A 283 12.42 -16.62 19.71
CA LYS A 283 12.23 -17.97 20.28
C LYS A 283 10.73 -18.24 20.44
N GLY A 284 10.21 -19.20 19.75
CA GLY A 284 8.78 -19.56 19.70
C GLY A 284 8.44 -20.26 18.41
N VAL A 285 9.13 -19.90 17.34
CA VAL A 285 8.99 -20.60 16.06
C VAL A 285 9.52 -22.02 16.19
N THR A 286 8.68 -23.00 15.87
CA THR A 286 9.02 -24.43 15.92
C THR A 286 9.14 -25.07 14.54
N ASN A 287 8.51 -24.46 13.52
CA ASN A 287 8.47 -24.97 12.17
C ASN A 287 8.63 -23.86 11.13
N ILE A 288 9.51 -24.09 10.14
CA ILE A 288 9.67 -23.29 8.93
C ILE A 288 9.11 -24.12 7.77
N GLY A 289 8.06 -23.60 7.11
CA GLY A 289 7.33 -24.28 6.05
C GLY A 289 8.13 -24.51 4.76
N GLU A 290 7.57 -25.33 3.86
CA GLU A 290 8.08 -25.52 2.50
C GLU A 290 8.16 -24.17 1.79
N ARG A 291 9.31 -23.87 1.15
CA ARG A 291 9.59 -22.65 0.40
C ARG A 291 9.34 -21.34 1.18
N ALA A 292 9.34 -21.40 2.51
CA ALA A 292 8.94 -20.25 3.34
C ALA A 292 9.72 -18.96 3.04
N PHE A 293 11.00 -19.06 2.68
CA PHE A 293 11.89 -17.95 2.31
C PHE A 293 12.57 -18.18 0.94
N CYS A 294 11.96 -18.98 0.07
CA CYS A 294 12.49 -19.22 -1.28
C CYS A 294 12.48 -17.91 -2.08
N ASP A 295 13.49 -17.67 -2.92
CA ASP A 295 13.68 -16.44 -3.69
C ASP A 295 13.83 -15.14 -2.85
N CYS A 296 14.18 -15.24 -1.55
CA CYS A 296 14.62 -14.09 -0.78
C CYS A 296 16.06 -13.70 -1.19
N SER A 297 16.20 -13.25 -2.43
CA SER A 297 17.49 -13.11 -3.11
C SER A 297 18.43 -12.07 -2.49
N SER A 298 17.92 -11.09 -1.73
CA SER A 298 18.73 -10.09 -1.00
C SER A 298 19.09 -10.50 0.43
N LEU A 299 18.58 -11.62 0.94
CA LEU A 299 18.85 -12.05 2.32
C LEU A 299 20.33 -12.44 2.48
N THR A 300 21.04 -11.73 3.38
CA THR A 300 22.50 -11.93 3.54
C THR A 300 22.86 -12.90 4.64
N SER A 301 22.09 -12.95 5.70
CA SER A 301 22.27 -13.87 6.82
C SER A 301 20.97 -14.15 7.54
N ILE A 302 20.90 -15.30 8.19
CA ILE A 302 19.77 -15.65 9.05
C ILE A 302 20.24 -16.50 10.24
N THR A 303 19.63 -16.24 11.39
CA THR A 303 19.77 -17.07 12.58
C THR A 303 18.44 -17.74 12.85
N ILE A 304 18.41 -19.05 12.78
CA ILE A 304 17.24 -19.85 13.13
C ILE A 304 17.23 -19.98 14.67
N PRO A 305 16.13 -19.60 15.34
CA PRO A 305 16.08 -19.60 16.79
C PRO A 305 16.02 -21.02 17.40
N ASP A 306 16.48 -21.13 18.64
CA ASP A 306 16.29 -22.33 19.43
C ASP A 306 14.80 -22.68 19.52
N GLY A 307 14.48 -23.98 19.39
CA GLY A 307 13.10 -24.47 19.37
C GLY A 307 12.59 -24.85 17.97
N VAL A 308 13.20 -24.34 16.89
CA VAL A 308 12.88 -24.84 15.54
C VAL A 308 13.32 -26.29 15.42
N THR A 309 12.37 -27.17 15.09
CA THR A 309 12.60 -28.61 14.94
C THR A 309 12.67 -29.05 13.47
N SER A 310 12.05 -28.28 12.58
CA SER A 310 12.03 -28.61 11.14
C SER A 310 12.21 -27.39 10.25
N ILE A 311 12.98 -27.59 9.18
CA ILE A 311 13.18 -26.68 8.05
C ILE A 311 12.60 -27.38 6.83
N GLY A 312 11.64 -26.74 6.15
CA GLY A 312 10.92 -27.32 5.01
C GLY A 312 11.75 -27.51 3.74
N GLU A 313 11.16 -28.17 2.76
CA GLU A 313 11.70 -28.33 1.41
C GLU A 313 11.85 -26.95 0.75
N ASP A 314 12.95 -26.69 0.02
CA ASP A 314 13.28 -25.42 -0.62
C ASP A 314 13.14 -24.17 0.31
N ALA A 315 13.17 -24.35 1.61
CA ALA A 315 12.84 -23.27 2.57
C ALA A 315 13.69 -22.01 2.34
N PHE A 316 14.92 -22.15 1.88
CA PHE A 316 15.85 -21.07 1.52
C PHE A 316 16.37 -21.20 0.09
N GLY A 317 15.63 -21.87 -0.80
CA GLY A 317 15.99 -22.00 -2.21
C GLY A 317 16.17 -20.61 -2.86
N ASP A 318 17.11 -20.50 -3.80
CA ASP A 318 17.41 -19.27 -4.54
C ASP A 318 17.73 -18.01 -3.68
N CYS A 319 18.14 -18.21 -2.41
CA CYS A 319 18.67 -17.13 -1.58
C CYS A 319 20.12 -16.79 -2.01
N PHE A 320 20.26 -16.14 -3.17
CA PHE A 320 21.57 -15.94 -3.82
C PHE A 320 22.59 -15.16 -2.98
N SER A 321 22.12 -14.19 -2.17
CA SER A 321 22.97 -13.35 -1.33
C SER A 321 23.25 -13.93 0.05
N LEU A 322 22.63 -15.06 0.41
CA LEU A 322 22.81 -15.66 1.73
C LEU A 322 24.24 -16.20 1.86
N THR A 323 25.02 -15.60 2.76
CA THR A 323 26.43 -15.95 3.01
C THR A 323 26.61 -16.81 4.25
N SER A 324 25.72 -16.67 5.22
CA SER A 324 25.78 -17.38 6.49
C SER A 324 24.42 -17.76 7.05
N ILE A 325 24.35 -18.91 7.70
CA ILE A 325 23.20 -19.38 8.46
C ILE A 325 23.64 -20.04 9.75
N THR A 326 22.89 -19.77 10.84
CA THR A 326 23.03 -20.49 12.10
C THR A 326 21.83 -21.39 12.33
N ILE A 327 22.07 -22.68 12.53
CA ILE A 327 21.06 -23.74 12.74
C ILE A 327 21.18 -24.23 14.17
N PRO A 328 20.12 -24.20 14.98
CA PRO A 328 20.15 -24.66 16.36
C PRO A 328 20.19 -26.21 16.45
N ASP A 329 20.63 -26.72 17.59
CA ASP A 329 20.69 -28.16 17.88
C ASP A 329 19.31 -28.80 18.06
N SER A 330 18.26 -27.97 18.18
CA SER A 330 16.86 -28.44 18.20
C SER A 330 16.37 -28.96 16.84
N VAL A 331 17.05 -28.62 15.72
CA VAL A 331 16.64 -29.06 14.39
C VAL A 331 16.88 -30.57 14.22
N THR A 332 15.81 -31.31 13.96
CA THR A 332 15.81 -32.74 13.72
C THR A 332 15.53 -33.12 12.27
N SER A 333 15.02 -32.19 11.46
CA SER A 333 14.69 -32.41 10.06
C SER A 333 15.03 -31.20 9.22
N ILE A 334 15.69 -31.42 8.09
CA ILE A 334 15.91 -30.45 7.00
C ILE A 334 15.30 -31.07 5.75
N GLY A 335 14.52 -30.29 5.00
CA GLY A 335 13.66 -30.73 3.90
C GLY A 335 14.29 -31.82 3.03
N LYS A 336 13.48 -32.75 2.62
CA LYS A 336 13.95 -33.95 1.85
C LYS A 336 14.53 -33.56 0.49
N ASN A 337 14.16 -32.39 -0.04
CA ASN A 337 14.70 -31.84 -1.27
C ASN A 337 15.19 -30.44 -1.03
N GLU A 338 16.43 -30.18 -1.36
CA GLU A 338 16.97 -28.86 -1.76
C GLU A 338 16.72 -27.67 -0.84
N ALA A 339 16.68 -27.86 0.51
CA ALA A 339 16.38 -26.78 1.48
C ALA A 339 17.20 -25.49 1.27
N PHE A 340 18.42 -25.62 0.70
CA PHE A 340 19.34 -24.53 0.35
C PHE A 340 19.71 -24.56 -1.14
N TRP A 341 18.78 -24.96 -1.98
CA TRP A 341 18.98 -25.01 -3.43
C TRP A 341 19.45 -23.67 -3.99
N ARG A 342 20.51 -23.72 -4.80
CA ARG A 342 21.11 -22.53 -5.43
C ARG A 342 21.52 -21.38 -4.49
N CYS A 343 21.72 -21.64 -3.21
CA CYS A 343 22.36 -20.68 -2.28
C CYS A 343 23.83 -20.51 -2.63
N ARG A 344 24.13 -19.84 -3.75
CA ARG A 344 25.47 -19.79 -4.36
C ARG A 344 26.50 -19.00 -3.56
N SER A 345 26.09 -18.20 -2.59
CA SER A 345 26.97 -17.43 -1.69
C SER A 345 27.08 -18.05 -0.30
N LEU A 346 26.30 -19.11 0.01
CA LEU A 346 26.24 -19.70 1.36
C LEU A 346 27.48 -20.58 1.61
N THR A 347 28.47 -20.00 2.26
CA THR A 347 29.72 -20.67 2.62
C THR A 347 29.81 -20.97 4.11
N ASN A 348 29.14 -20.18 4.96
CA ASN A 348 29.26 -20.27 6.41
C ASN A 348 27.99 -20.86 7.01
N VAL A 349 28.03 -22.15 7.30
CA VAL A 349 26.96 -22.86 8.01
C VAL A 349 27.46 -23.20 9.41
N THR A 350 26.82 -22.65 10.42
CA THR A 350 27.06 -22.95 11.84
C THR A 350 25.91 -23.80 12.37
N TYR A 351 26.27 -24.92 13.01
CA TYR A 351 25.33 -25.76 13.72
C TYR A 351 25.65 -25.75 15.23
N ASN A 352 24.68 -25.38 16.05
CA ASN A 352 24.88 -25.21 17.48
C ASN A 352 24.95 -26.52 18.27
N GLY A 353 24.95 -27.66 17.60
CA GLY A 353 25.14 -28.99 18.16
C GLY A 353 26.47 -29.62 17.75
N THR A 354 26.64 -30.92 18.10
CA THR A 354 27.81 -31.72 17.77
C THR A 354 27.72 -32.30 16.36
N LYS A 355 28.84 -32.79 15.81
CA LYS A 355 28.88 -33.52 14.54
C LYS A 355 27.98 -34.76 14.55
N GLU A 356 27.96 -35.45 15.68
CA GLU A 356 27.10 -36.64 15.83
C GLU A 356 25.61 -36.25 15.74
N GLN A 357 25.20 -35.14 16.37
CA GLN A 357 23.83 -34.62 16.27
C GLN A 357 23.49 -34.21 14.83
N TRP A 358 24.40 -33.47 14.16
CA TRP A 358 24.22 -33.10 12.76
C TRP A 358 23.98 -34.32 11.84
N ASN A 359 24.73 -35.39 12.03
CA ASN A 359 24.60 -36.58 11.24
C ASN A 359 23.28 -37.33 11.48
N LYS A 360 22.64 -37.12 12.62
CA LYS A 360 21.31 -37.69 12.95
C LYS A 360 20.13 -36.84 12.39
N ILE A 361 20.37 -35.61 11.92
CA ILE A 361 19.32 -34.83 11.30
C ILE A 361 18.77 -35.54 10.09
N GLY A 362 17.47 -35.72 10.03
CA GLY A 362 16.76 -36.24 8.86
C GLY A 362 16.87 -35.28 7.69
N LYS A 363 17.71 -35.62 6.70
CA LYS A 363 17.91 -34.85 5.47
C LYS A 363 18.32 -35.83 4.36
N ASP A 364 17.99 -35.50 3.10
CA ASP A 364 18.45 -36.31 1.98
C ASP A 364 19.83 -35.85 1.44
N SER A 365 20.32 -36.51 0.40
CA SER A 365 21.61 -36.18 -0.22
C SER A 365 21.61 -34.82 -0.94
N ASN A 366 20.45 -34.28 -1.27
CA ASN A 366 20.29 -33.07 -2.09
C ASN A 366 19.92 -31.82 -1.26
N TRP A 367 19.90 -31.93 0.08
CA TRP A 367 19.50 -30.80 0.95
C TRP A 367 20.23 -29.47 0.66
N ASN A 368 21.47 -29.54 0.13
CA ASN A 368 22.30 -28.39 -0.25
C ASN A 368 22.67 -28.36 -1.74
N TYR A 369 21.85 -28.98 -2.60
CA TYR A 369 22.16 -29.11 -4.03
C TYR A 369 22.40 -27.75 -4.70
N ASN A 370 23.48 -27.69 -5.51
CA ASN A 370 23.88 -26.48 -6.23
C ASN A 370 24.14 -25.25 -5.32
N SER A 371 24.41 -25.44 -4.02
CA SER A 371 24.83 -24.41 -3.07
C SER A 371 26.36 -24.30 -2.99
N ALA A 372 26.86 -23.26 -2.33
CA ALA A 372 28.29 -23.07 -2.08
C ALA A 372 28.78 -23.76 -0.78
N ILE A 373 27.91 -24.45 -0.06
CA ILE A 373 28.23 -25.08 1.23
C ILE A 373 29.24 -26.21 1.03
N LYS A 374 30.39 -26.09 1.69
CA LYS A 374 31.44 -27.11 1.72
C LYS A 374 31.74 -27.63 3.11
N THR A 375 31.36 -26.86 4.10
CA THR A 375 31.70 -27.18 5.49
C THR A 375 30.52 -26.78 6.41
N ILE A 376 30.38 -27.56 7.50
CA ILE A 376 29.48 -27.24 8.61
C ILE A 376 30.34 -27.10 9.86
N THR A 377 30.27 -25.94 10.50
CA THR A 377 30.94 -25.71 11.77
C THR A 377 30.04 -26.13 12.92
N CYS A 378 30.43 -27.15 13.65
CA CYS A 378 29.75 -27.68 14.83
C CYS A 378 30.51 -27.30 16.11
N THR A 379 29.89 -27.51 17.29
CA THR A 379 30.50 -27.18 18.58
C THR A 379 31.78 -28.01 18.87
N ASP A 380 31.93 -29.18 18.27
CA ASP A 380 33.06 -30.12 18.42
C ASP A 380 33.95 -30.22 17.17
N GLY A 381 33.85 -29.25 16.26
CA GLY A 381 34.72 -29.09 15.08
C GLY A 381 33.95 -29.00 13.75
N VAL A 382 34.65 -29.20 12.63
CA VAL A 382 34.12 -28.97 11.28
C VAL A 382 33.81 -30.28 10.60
N ILE A 383 32.70 -30.34 9.87
CA ILE A 383 32.36 -31.41 8.91
C ILE A 383 32.69 -30.89 7.51
N MET A 384 33.40 -31.66 6.74
CA MET A 384 33.62 -31.44 5.30
C MET A 384 32.52 -32.17 4.51
N LEU A 385 31.89 -31.50 3.53
CA LEU A 385 30.82 -32.03 2.68
C LEU A 385 31.38 -32.48 1.33
#